data_3bbdf063cb9a252f3cc33b4494504413
#
_entry.id   3bbdf063cb9a252f3cc33b4494504413
#
_cell.length_a   1.000
_cell.length_b   1.000
_cell.length_c   1.000
_cell.angle_alpha   90.00
_cell.angle_beta   90.00
_cell.angle_gamma   90.00
#
_symmetry.space_group_name_H-M   'P 1'
#
loop_
_entity.id
_entity.type
_entity.pdbx_description
1 polymer ?
#
loop_
_entity_poly.entity_id
_entity_poly.type
_entity_poly.pdbx_seq_one_letter_code
_entity_poly.pdbx_strand_id
1 'polypeptide(L)'
;MSEKIKSYVKIIEEKTGSPTFCALPWIHMATRPNGDARLCCVTNASGAHTGDYGVGLVKKEDGVPANFGKDTPLSAFNNQYMRSVRKTMLEGKIPASCTKCFEEENNGVVSKRLWEMYEWNRDGLDFKQLIADTSEDGTVPPVIRYFDLRLGHTCNLKCVMCSPHDSSRWVEDHAKIVPLTTSQTVISQIRWAKEEFNNYWYEKPEFWDDVFAQIPNITQLYFAGGEPLMIKEHRRFLDEIIRRGYAKNISLRYNSNGIFVNEDIINVWSQFKQVRYAFSLDDISDRNHYIRYPAKWEEIEHSLRLMDNTPDHIHCAIACAVQVLNIKHIIPFAKWKLSQGYKKINKFALDEYQTGGGIINLHLLYIPTFLSARILPKEDKEEIQQQFVEFKQWLWDNYTQDDNFWKDNPYGWQRWEAILRFVNAEDHSHLLPDFKEYITNLDLIRKLDARSVFPELSHLL
;
A
#
# COMPACT_ATOMS: atom_id res chain seq x y z
N MET A 1 23.30 -3.18 -5.32
CA MET A 1 22.39 -2.86 -6.45
C MET A 1 22.59 -3.92 -7.53
N SER A 2 21.53 -4.60 -7.99
CA SER A 2 21.61 -5.59 -9.09
C SER A 2 21.89 -4.91 -10.43
N GLU A 3 22.48 -5.65 -11.41
CA GLU A 3 22.75 -5.11 -12.75
C GLU A 3 21.48 -4.54 -13.41
N LYS A 4 20.35 -5.17 -13.17
CA LYS A 4 19.07 -4.71 -13.68
C LYS A 4 18.65 -3.36 -13.09
N ILE A 5 18.76 -3.18 -11.76
CA ILE A 5 18.49 -1.88 -11.12
C ILE A 5 19.42 -0.80 -11.67
N LYS A 6 20.70 -1.11 -11.86
CA LYS A 6 21.66 -0.18 -12.51
C LYS A 6 21.20 0.23 -13.90
N SER A 7 20.71 -0.73 -14.70
CA SER A 7 20.17 -0.44 -16.03
C SER A 7 18.99 0.53 -16.00
N TYR A 8 18.05 0.34 -15.06
CA TYR A 8 16.91 1.27 -14.90
C TYR A 8 17.35 2.66 -14.46
N VAL A 9 18.23 2.75 -13.47
CA VAL A 9 18.78 4.03 -13.02
C VAL A 9 19.48 4.76 -14.17
N LYS A 10 20.24 4.04 -14.99
CA LYS A 10 20.89 4.61 -16.18
C LYS A 10 19.87 5.16 -17.19
N ILE A 11 18.79 4.43 -17.46
CA ILE A 11 17.72 4.91 -18.35
C ILE A 11 17.07 6.20 -17.79
N ILE A 12 16.85 6.26 -16.48
CA ILE A 12 16.33 7.47 -15.83
C ILE A 12 17.32 8.63 -16.03
N GLU A 13 18.58 8.41 -15.75
CA GLU A 13 19.62 9.44 -15.90
C GLU A 13 19.73 9.95 -17.35
N GLU A 14 19.73 9.06 -18.35
CA GLU A 14 19.74 9.42 -19.76
C GLU A 14 18.52 10.28 -20.19
N LYS A 15 17.37 10.03 -19.57
CA LYS A 15 16.13 10.76 -19.87
C LYS A 15 15.99 12.08 -19.11
N THR A 16 16.59 12.21 -17.94
CA THR A 16 16.32 13.30 -16.99
C THR A 16 17.56 14.11 -16.62
N GLY A 17 18.75 13.61 -16.93
CA GLY A 17 20.01 14.20 -16.47
C GLY A 17 20.30 13.95 -14.98
N SER A 18 19.46 13.20 -14.27
CA SER A 18 19.64 12.92 -12.85
C SER A 18 19.31 11.47 -12.48
N PRO A 19 20.26 10.72 -11.88
CA PRO A 19 20.01 9.34 -11.45
C PRO A 19 19.03 9.24 -10.27
N THR A 20 18.75 10.35 -9.59
CA THR A 20 17.87 10.39 -8.41
C THR A 20 16.47 10.90 -8.74
N PHE A 21 16.19 11.24 -9.99
CA PHE A 21 14.90 11.75 -10.41
C PHE A 21 13.77 10.76 -10.12
N CYS A 22 12.64 11.31 -9.69
CA CYS A 22 11.35 10.63 -9.55
C CYS A 22 10.25 11.59 -10.03
N ALA A 23 9.38 11.16 -10.93
CA ALA A 23 8.34 12.03 -11.47
C ALA A 23 7.29 12.49 -10.44
N LEU A 24 7.09 11.70 -9.36
CA LEU A 24 6.02 11.97 -8.39
C LEU A 24 6.01 13.41 -7.82
N PRO A 25 7.12 14.02 -7.40
CA PRO A 25 7.10 15.41 -6.94
C PRO A 25 6.60 16.44 -7.96
N TRP A 26 6.58 16.10 -9.24
CA TRP A 26 6.14 16.98 -10.34
C TRP A 26 4.68 16.80 -10.74
N ILE A 27 4.04 15.68 -10.37
CA ILE A 27 2.74 15.30 -10.92
C ILE A 27 1.75 14.77 -9.91
N HIS A 28 2.16 14.59 -8.65
CA HIS A 28 1.44 13.78 -7.68
C HIS A 28 1.18 14.51 -6.36
N MET A 29 0.04 14.24 -5.77
CA MET A 29 -0.31 14.64 -4.41
C MET A 29 -0.89 13.44 -3.66
N ALA A 30 -0.38 13.18 -2.46
CA ALA A 30 -0.87 12.13 -1.58
C ALA A 30 -1.41 12.69 -0.27
N THR A 31 -2.41 12.00 0.28
CA THR A 31 -2.99 12.33 1.59
C THR A 31 -2.74 11.24 2.62
N ARG A 32 -2.74 11.60 3.90
CA ARG A 32 -2.97 10.66 5.01
C ARG A 32 -4.44 10.70 5.43
N PRO A 33 -4.94 9.67 6.18
CA PRO A 33 -6.32 9.68 6.65
C PRO A 33 -6.71 10.92 7.46
N ASN A 34 -5.78 11.50 8.23
CA ASN A 34 -6.00 12.74 9.00
C ASN A 34 -5.93 14.03 8.14
N GLY A 35 -5.68 13.92 6.84
CA GLY A 35 -5.60 15.05 5.91
C GLY A 35 -4.21 15.63 5.70
N ASP A 36 -3.17 15.11 6.36
CA ASP A 36 -1.81 15.58 6.11
C ASP A 36 -1.37 15.27 4.68
N ALA A 37 -0.78 16.24 4.02
CA ALA A 37 -0.19 16.07 2.70
C ALA A 37 1.12 15.27 2.79
N ARG A 38 1.30 14.29 1.88
CA ARG A 38 2.52 13.48 1.77
C ARG A 38 3.18 13.67 0.41
N LEU A 39 4.50 13.55 0.40
CA LEU A 39 5.26 13.52 -0.85
C LEU A 39 4.88 12.30 -1.71
N CYS A 40 4.82 11.13 -1.13
CA CYS A 40 4.25 9.91 -1.74
C CYS A 40 3.92 8.85 -0.67
N CYS A 41 3.25 7.76 -1.07
CA CYS A 41 2.76 6.74 -0.13
C CYS A 41 3.86 5.92 0.58
N VAL A 42 5.08 5.88 0.06
CA VAL A 42 6.19 5.10 0.65
C VAL A 42 7.21 5.94 1.40
N THR A 43 7.04 7.27 1.47
CA THR A 43 7.91 8.11 2.31
C THR A 43 7.79 7.71 3.77
N ASN A 44 8.90 7.81 4.53
CA ASN A 44 8.99 7.40 5.93
C ASN A 44 8.15 8.27 6.89
N ALA A 45 6.90 8.52 6.54
CA ALA A 45 6.00 9.34 7.34
C ALA A 45 5.51 8.65 8.63
N SER A 46 5.79 7.36 8.78
CA SER A 46 5.38 6.60 9.97
C SER A 46 6.35 6.72 11.16
N GLY A 47 7.54 7.30 10.95
CA GLY A 47 8.56 7.42 11.98
C GLY A 47 9.17 6.11 12.47
N ALA A 48 8.69 4.96 11.99
CA ALA A 48 9.11 3.65 12.46
C ALA A 48 10.60 3.36 12.23
N HIS A 49 11.17 3.97 11.19
CA HIS A 49 12.58 3.76 10.85
C HIS A 49 13.49 4.90 11.32
N THR A 50 12.95 6.07 11.62
CA THR A 50 13.74 7.27 11.92
C THR A 50 13.44 7.89 13.28
N GLY A 51 12.39 7.44 13.96
CA GLY A 51 11.87 8.10 15.16
C GLY A 51 11.17 9.45 14.85
N ASP A 52 11.25 9.94 13.60
CA ASP A 52 10.63 11.19 13.16
C ASP A 52 9.35 10.90 12.35
N TYR A 53 8.21 11.02 13.01
CA TYR A 53 6.88 10.83 12.41
C TYR A 53 6.54 11.87 11.33
N GLY A 54 7.33 12.93 11.20
CA GLY A 54 7.16 13.99 10.22
C GLY A 54 7.93 13.81 8.90
N VAL A 55 8.81 12.82 8.81
CA VAL A 55 9.58 12.56 7.58
C VAL A 55 8.63 12.13 6.47
N GLY A 56 8.67 12.86 5.34
CA GLY A 56 7.82 12.59 4.18
C GLY A 56 6.46 13.28 4.21
N LEU A 57 6.09 13.97 5.28
CA LEU A 57 5.01 14.94 5.25
C LEU A 57 5.46 16.21 4.51
N VAL A 58 4.56 16.77 3.71
CA VAL A 58 4.78 18.05 3.06
C VAL A 58 4.68 19.14 4.12
N LYS A 59 5.79 19.80 4.45
CA LYS A 59 5.86 20.82 5.51
C LYS A 59 5.72 22.22 4.94
N LYS A 60 5.06 23.08 5.69
CA LYS A 60 5.01 24.54 5.42
C LYS A 60 6.30 25.20 5.92
N GLU A 61 6.45 26.50 5.70
CA GLU A 61 7.64 27.28 6.10
C GLU A 61 7.87 27.29 7.61
N ASP A 62 6.80 27.20 8.41
CA ASP A 62 6.83 27.09 9.87
C ASP A 62 7.19 25.66 10.36
N GLY A 63 7.45 24.72 9.46
CA GLY A 63 7.76 23.32 9.75
C GLY A 63 6.54 22.46 10.07
N VAL A 64 5.34 23.05 10.13
CA VAL A 64 4.08 22.32 10.37
C VAL A 64 3.66 21.60 9.11
N PRO A 65 3.18 20.34 9.19
CA PRO A 65 2.62 19.64 8.03
C PRO A 65 1.48 20.43 7.38
N ALA A 66 1.48 20.49 6.05
CA ALA A 66 0.31 20.94 5.29
C ALA A 66 -0.82 19.93 5.50
N ASN A 67 -2.02 20.44 5.86
CA ASN A 67 -3.17 19.60 6.18
C ASN A 67 -4.42 20.13 5.46
N PHE A 68 -5.06 19.29 4.70
CA PHE A 68 -6.20 19.66 3.86
C PHE A 68 -7.49 20.05 4.62
N GLY A 69 -7.47 19.97 5.94
CA GLY A 69 -8.45 20.65 6.79
C GLY A 69 -8.29 22.17 6.82
N LYS A 70 -7.13 22.70 6.40
CA LYS A 70 -6.77 24.13 6.41
C LYS A 70 -6.09 24.61 5.13
N ASP A 71 -5.38 23.71 4.46
CA ASP A 71 -4.61 23.98 3.23
C ASP A 71 -5.31 23.33 2.03
N THR A 72 -4.91 23.66 0.80
CA THR A 72 -5.45 23.05 -0.42
C THR A 72 -4.38 22.27 -1.18
N PRO A 73 -4.75 21.31 -2.05
CA PRO A 73 -3.79 20.57 -2.86
C PRO A 73 -2.83 21.47 -3.65
N LEU A 74 -3.33 22.54 -4.27
CA LEU A 74 -2.49 23.45 -5.07
C LEU A 74 -1.55 24.27 -4.20
N SER A 75 -2.00 24.71 -3.00
CA SER A 75 -1.13 25.42 -2.06
C SER A 75 0.02 24.56 -1.55
N ALA A 76 -0.22 23.27 -1.32
CA ALA A 76 0.79 22.31 -0.89
C ALA A 76 1.74 21.91 -2.03
N PHE A 77 1.25 21.82 -3.27
CA PHE A 77 1.99 21.29 -4.42
C PHE A 77 3.26 22.07 -4.79
N ASN A 78 3.26 23.40 -4.63
CA ASN A 78 4.40 24.26 -4.90
C ASN A 78 4.95 24.96 -3.65
N ASN A 79 4.67 24.41 -2.45
CA ASN A 79 5.25 24.99 -1.24
C ASN A 79 6.78 24.80 -1.18
N GLN A 80 7.43 25.46 -0.23
CA GLN A 80 8.88 25.41 -0.10
C GLN A 80 9.46 24.00 0.01
N TYR A 81 8.77 23.11 0.74
CA TYR A 81 9.20 21.71 0.89
C TYR A 81 9.23 20.97 -0.45
N MET A 82 8.14 21.05 -1.24
CA MET A 82 8.04 20.38 -2.54
C MET A 82 9.05 20.93 -3.53
N ARG A 83 9.28 22.26 -3.52
CA ARG A 83 10.31 22.90 -4.34
C ARG A 83 11.71 22.41 -3.96
N SER A 84 12.02 22.31 -2.66
CA SER A 84 13.32 21.81 -2.20
C SER A 84 13.57 20.34 -2.59
N VAL A 85 12.54 19.49 -2.53
CA VAL A 85 12.63 18.08 -2.97
C VAL A 85 12.99 18.00 -4.46
N ARG A 86 12.30 18.78 -5.33
CA ARG A 86 12.59 18.80 -6.76
C ARG A 86 14.01 19.28 -7.05
N LYS A 87 14.45 20.38 -6.45
CA LYS A 87 15.83 20.88 -6.59
C LYS A 87 16.86 19.83 -6.18
N THR A 88 16.69 19.20 -5.02
CA THR A 88 17.59 18.14 -4.53
C THR A 88 17.70 17.00 -5.53
N MET A 89 16.60 16.58 -6.14
CA MET A 89 16.59 15.53 -7.15
C MET A 89 17.27 15.97 -8.45
N LEU A 90 17.06 17.21 -8.89
CA LEU A 90 17.71 17.75 -10.11
C LEU A 90 19.23 17.92 -9.90
N GLU A 91 19.69 18.17 -8.68
CA GLU A 91 21.10 18.19 -8.31
C GLU A 91 21.75 16.78 -8.22
N GLY A 92 21.01 15.71 -8.53
CA GLY A 92 21.49 14.34 -8.40
C GLY A 92 21.62 13.84 -6.96
N LYS A 93 21.00 14.54 -6.00
CA LYS A 93 21.00 14.19 -4.58
C LYS A 93 19.72 13.47 -4.17
N ILE A 94 19.79 12.70 -3.09
CA ILE A 94 18.64 11.96 -2.54
C ILE A 94 17.97 12.83 -1.47
N PRO A 95 16.70 13.23 -1.64
CA PRO A 95 15.95 13.89 -0.57
C PRO A 95 15.82 12.98 0.67
N ALA A 96 15.91 13.55 1.87
CA ALA A 96 15.83 12.77 3.13
C ALA A 96 14.54 11.93 3.25
N SER A 97 13.44 12.42 2.68
CA SER A 97 12.15 11.70 2.65
C SER A 97 12.10 10.53 1.65
N CYS A 98 13.11 10.39 0.78
CA CYS A 98 13.12 9.40 -0.31
C CYS A 98 14.07 8.21 -0.07
N THR A 99 14.79 8.16 1.05
CA THR A 99 15.83 7.16 1.35
C THR A 99 15.36 5.72 1.17
N LYS A 100 14.12 5.42 1.54
CA LYS A 100 13.56 4.06 1.44
C LYS A 100 13.66 3.47 0.03
N CYS A 101 13.33 4.23 -1.01
CA CYS A 101 13.42 3.74 -2.39
C CYS A 101 14.86 3.39 -2.77
N PHE A 102 15.82 4.22 -2.37
CA PHE A 102 17.24 3.99 -2.68
C PHE A 102 17.83 2.84 -1.86
N GLU A 103 17.37 2.62 -0.63
CA GLU A 103 17.72 1.45 0.17
C GLU A 103 17.19 0.16 -0.49
N GLU A 104 15.94 0.16 -0.93
CA GLU A 104 15.35 -0.96 -1.68
C GLU A 104 16.15 -1.26 -2.95
N GLU A 105 16.51 -0.23 -3.73
CA GLU A 105 17.30 -0.35 -4.96
C GLU A 105 18.73 -0.87 -4.69
N ASN A 106 19.39 -0.40 -3.64
CA ASN A 106 20.70 -0.92 -3.23
C ASN A 106 20.63 -2.40 -2.84
N ASN A 107 19.52 -2.84 -2.28
CA ASN A 107 19.27 -4.23 -1.93
C ASN A 107 18.73 -5.07 -3.12
N GLY A 108 18.69 -4.48 -4.34
CA GLY A 108 18.28 -5.20 -5.56
C GLY A 108 16.77 -5.35 -5.72
N VAL A 109 15.98 -4.57 -4.97
CA VAL A 109 14.51 -4.56 -5.05
C VAL A 109 14.06 -3.41 -5.94
N VAL A 110 13.09 -3.66 -6.82
CA VAL A 110 12.45 -2.60 -7.61
C VAL A 110 11.62 -1.72 -6.68
N SER A 111 12.08 -0.48 -6.49
CA SER A 111 11.43 0.49 -5.61
C SER A 111 10.17 1.08 -6.23
N LYS A 112 9.36 1.75 -5.39
CA LYS A 112 8.23 2.57 -5.86
C LYS A 112 8.66 3.59 -6.90
N ARG A 113 9.82 4.23 -6.72
CA ARG A 113 10.38 5.21 -7.67
C ARG A 113 10.60 4.58 -9.06
N LEU A 114 11.31 3.48 -9.15
CA LEU A 114 11.62 2.81 -10.42
C LEU A 114 10.34 2.34 -11.11
N TRP A 115 9.39 1.80 -10.35
CA TRP A 115 8.11 1.37 -10.86
C TRP A 115 7.28 2.55 -11.41
N GLU A 116 7.19 3.66 -10.70
CA GLU A 116 6.47 4.86 -11.18
C GLU A 116 7.15 5.45 -12.42
N MET A 117 8.49 5.53 -12.43
CA MET A 117 9.23 6.03 -13.60
C MET A 117 8.94 5.20 -14.85
N TYR A 118 8.84 3.87 -14.70
CA TYR A 118 8.48 2.99 -15.81
C TYR A 118 7.03 3.21 -16.27
N GLU A 119 6.07 3.18 -15.35
CA GLU A 119 4.64 3.36 -15.67
C GLU A 119 4.41 4.70 -16.38
N TRP A 120 4.92 5.79 -15.85
CA TRP A 120 4.73 7.12 -16.42
C TRP A 120 5.45 7.30 -17.76
N ASN A 121 6.63 6.68 -17.93
CA ASN A 121 7.30 6.65 -19.22
C ASN A 121 6.52 5.87 -20.27
N ARG A 122 5.98 4.70 -19.92
CA ARG A 122 5.12 3.90 -20.78
C ARG A 122 3.86 4.67 -21.18
N ASP A 123 3.28 5.40 -20.25
CA ASP A 123 2.08 6.21 -20.47
C ASP A 123 2.37 7.54 -21.21
N GLY A 124 3.63 7.74 -21.65
CA GLY A 124 4.02 8.85 -22.53
C GLY A 124 4.30 10.18 -21.81
N LEU A 125 4.56 10.17 -20.49
CA LEU A 125 4.93 11.39 -19.76
C LEU A 125 6.33 11.86 -20.21
N ASP A 126 6.42 13.09 -20.69
CA ASP A 126 7.69 13.72 -21.08
C ASP A 126 8.43 14.26 -19.85
N PHE A 127 9.40 13.51 -19.36
CA PHE A 127 10.22 13.92 -18.21
C PHE A 127 11.13 15.13 -18.53
N LYS A 128 11.59 15.25 -19.79
CA LYS A 128 12.41 16.41 -20.19
C LYS A 128 11.60 17.69 -20.12
N GLN A 129 10.35 17.65 -20.56
CA GLN A 129 9.45 18.78 -20.47
C GLN A 129 9.13 19.15 -19.01
N LEU A 130 8.88 18.17 -18.13
CA LEU A 130 8.70 18.44 -16.68
C LEU A 130 9.89 19.19 -16.07
N ILE A 131 11.11 18.79 -16.46
CA ILE A 131 12.35 19.41 -15.99
C ILE A 131 12.49 20.82 -16.59
N ALA A 132 12.26 20.97 -17.89
CA ALA A 132 12.35 22.26 -18.58
C ALA A 132 11.34 23.30 -18.03
N ASP A 133 10.17 22.84 -17.59
CA ASP A 133 9.13 23.68 -16.99
C ASP A 133 9.40 24.01 -15.50
N THR A 134 10.50 23.49 -14.93
CA THR A 134 10.85 23.72 -13.52
C THR A 134 11.69 24.99 -13.40
N SER A 135 11.19 25.97 -12.65
CA SER A 135 11.92 27.22 -12.37
C SER A 135 13.13 26.95 -11.46
N GLU A 136 14.09 27.89 -11.43
CA GLU A 136 15.31 27.80 -10.61
C GLU A 136 15.02 27.56 -9.11
N ASP A 137 13.91 28.05 -8.61
CA ASP A 137 13.49 27.85 -7.22
C ASP A 137 12.78 26.52 -6.97
N GLY A 138 12.57 25.69 -8.02
CA GLY A 138 11.88 24.40 -7.96
C GLY A 138 10.36 24.48 -8.13
N THR A 139 9.82 25.65 -8.47
CA THR A 139 8.41 25.81 -8.81
C THR A 139 8.10 25.15 -10.17
N VAL A 140 6.93 24.54 -10.29
CA VAL A 140 6.44 23.89 -11.52
C VAL A 140 5.02 24.37 -11.84
N PRO A 141 4.55 24.24 -13.09
CA PRO A 141 3.14 24.45 -13.38
C PRO A 141 2.24 23.63 -12.44
N PRO A 142 1.16 24.20 -11.91
CA PRO A 142 0.31 23.54 -10.92
C PRO A 142 -0.62 22.51 -11.56
N VAL A 143 -0.02 21.48 -12.20
CA VAL A 143 -0.71 20.41 -12.92
C VAL A 143 -0.53 19.10 -12.17
N ILE A 144 -1.59 18.67 -11.47
CA ILE A 144 -1.58 17.39 -10.72
C ILE A 144 -2.25 16.33 -11.58
N ARG A 145 -1.48 15.31 -11.96
CA ARG A 145 -1.93 14.19 -12.82
C ARG A 145 -2.33 12.96 -12.03
N TYR A 146 -1.86 12.85 -10.79
CA TYR A 146 -2.05 11.69 -9.95
C TYR A 146 -2.39 12.11 -8.52
N PHE A 147 -3.56 11.69 -8.03
CA PHE A 147 -3.94 11.81 -6.63
C PHE A 147 -3.95 10.44 -5.94
N ASP A 148 -3.25 10.33 -4.80
CA ASP A 148 -3.32 9.22 -3.85
C ASP A 148 -4.17 9.67 -2.65
N LEU A 149 -5.46 9.31 -2.67
CA LEU A 149 -6.47 9.81 -1.74
C LEU A 149 -6.80 8.78 -0.66
N ARG A 150 -6.58 9.18 0.60
CA ARG A 150 -6.98 8.43 1.80
C ARG A 150 -8.02 9.24 2.54
N LEU A 151 -9.28 9.17 2.07
CA LEU A 151 -10.39 10.00 2.50
C LEU A 151 -10.87 9.63 3.90
N GLY A 152 -10.08 10.03 4.92
CA GLY A 152 -10.36 9.72 6.31
C GLY A 152 -10.05 8.28 6.71
N HIS A 153 -10.50 7.91 7.92
CA HIS A 153 -10.28 6.60 8.52
C HIS A 153 -11.57 5.77 8.68
N THR A 154 -12.68 6.19 8.07
CA THR A 154 -13.94 5.42 8.11
C THR A 154 -13.71 4.04 7.52
N CYS A 155 -13.98 3.00 8.31
CA CYS A 155 -13.82 1.60 7.92
C CYS A 155 -14.84 0.73 8.66
N ASN A 156 -15.26 -0.37 8.06
CA ASN A 156 -16.12 -1.38 8.68
C ASN A 156 -15.33 -2.46 9.44
N LEU A 157 -14.00 -2.52 9.25
CA LEU A 157 -13.11 -3.51 9.87
C LEU A 157 -12.20 -2.87 10.91
N LYS A 158 -11.65 -3.72 11.80
CA LYS A 158 -10.62 -3.38 12.77
C LYS A 158 -9.53 -4.45 12.76
N CYS A 159 -8.81 -4.50 11.62
CA CYS A 159 -7.76 -5.49 11.37
C CYS A 159 -6.69 -5.47 12.45
N VAL A 160 -6.07 -6.62 12.74
CA VAL A 160 -5.09 -6.76 13.83
C VAL A 160 -3.92 -5.79 13.67
N MET A 161 -3.47 -5.54 12.43
CA MET A 161 -2.34 -4.67 12.12
C MET A 161 -2.71 -3.18 12.03
N CYS A 162 -4.00 -2.83 12.09
CA CYS A 162 -4.45 -1.43 12.04
C CYS A 162 -4.45 -0.78 13.41
N SER A 163 -4.66 0.53 13.41
CA SER A 163 -4.83 1.36 14.59
C SER A 163 -6.02 2.31 14.39
N PRO A 164 -6.42 3.11 15.38
CA PRO A 164 -7.41 4.15 15.20
C PRO A 164 -7.10 5.15 14.08
N HIS A 165 -5.82 5.31 13.70
CA HIS A 165 -5.44 6.14 12.54
C HIS A 165 -5.89 5.56 11.20
N ASP A 166 -6.06 4.23 11.12
CA ASP A 166 -6.39 3.52 9.89
C ASP A 166 -7.85 3.11 9.82
N SER A 167 -8.50 2.96 10.99
CA SER A 167 -9.90 2.53 11.08
C SER A 167 -10.63 3.17 12.24
N SER A 168 -11.77 3.81 11.95
CA SER A 168 -12.66 4.36 12.96
C SER A 168 -13.22 3.30 13.93
N ARG A 169 -13.36 2.05 13.48
CA ARG A 169 -13.80 0.93 14.32
C ARG A 169 -12.80 0.55 15.42
N TRP A 170 -11.53 0.87 15.20
CA TRP A 170 -10.48 0.61 16.17
C TRP A 170 -10.56 1.50 17.42
N VAL A 171 -11.22 2.64 17.35
CA VAL A 171 -11.35 3.57 18.49
C VAL A 171 -11.94 2.88 19.72
N GLU A 172 -12.96 2.04 19.52
CA GLU A 172 -13.57 1.27 20.60
C GLU A 172 -12.61 0.23 21.20
N ASP A 173 -11.91 -0.53 20.35
CA ASP A 173 -10.96 -1.54 20.82
C ASP A 173 -9.75 -0.89 21.48
N HIS A 174 -9.26 0.25 20.97
CA HIS A 174 -8.19 1.03 21.58
C HIS A 174 -8.52 1.45 23.01
N ALA A 175 -9.73 1.96 23.24
CA ALA A 175 -10.17 2.36 24.57
C ALA A 175 -10.22 1.19 25.56
N LYS A 176 -10.44 -0.04 25.07
CA LYS A 176 -10.47 -1.26 25.89
C LYS A 176 -9.09 -1.89 26.08
N ILE A 177 -8.24 -1.87 25.05
CA ILE A 177 -6.95 -2.58 25.08
C ILE A 177 -5.86 -1.81 25.81
N VAL A 178 -5.82 -0.47 25.69
CA VAL A 178 -4.79 0.35 26.33
C VAL A 178 -4.73 0.16 27.84
N PRO A 179 -5.86 0.14 28.61
CA PRO A 179 -5.84 -0.12 30.04
C PRO A 179 -5.35 -1.53 30.44
N LEU A 180 -5.41 -2.49 29.51
CA LEU A 180 -4.97 -3.88 29.72
C LEU A 180 -3.51 -4.10 29.34
N THR A 181 -2.91 -3.16 28.61
CA THR A 181 -1.58 -3.31 28.01
C THR A 181 -0.51 -2.68 28.91
N THR A 182 0.52 -3.46 29.22
CA THR A 182 1.71 -3.00 29.97
C THR A 182 2.86 -2.61 29.04
N SER A 183 2.89 -3.15 27.83
CA SER A 183 3.92 -2.89 26.82
C SER A 183 3.86 -1.46 26.28
N GLN A 184 4.93 -0.69 26.47
CA GLN A 184 5.07 0.65 25.89
C GLN A 184 5.23 0.58 24.36
N THR A 185 5.83 -0.49 23.83
CA THR A 185 5.94 -0.76 22.40
C THR A 185 4.54 -0.85 21.77
N VAL A 186 3.66 -1.66 22.36
CA VAL A 186 2.28 -1.80 21.88
C VAL A 186 1.55 -0.47 21.95
N ILE A 187 1.54 0.20 23.13
CA ILE A 187 0.84 1.47 23.35
C ILE A 187 1.27 2.53 22.33
N SER A 188 2.59 2.65 22.08
CA SER A 188 3.11 3.65 21.16
C SER A 188 2.71 3.40 19.70
N GLN A 189 2.59 2.13 19.29
CA GLN A 189 2.31 1.75 17.91
C GLN A 189 0.82 1.66 17.57
N ILE A 190 -0.05 1.48 18.57
CA ILE A 190 -1.51 1.61 18.42
C ILE A 190 -2.04 3.00 18.82
N ARG A 191 -1.15 3.98 18.94
CA ARG A 191 -1.45 5.35 19.35
C ARG A 191 -2.69 5.92 18.68
N TRP A 192 -3.46 6.68 19.45
CA TRP A 192 -4.62 7.44 18.99
C TRP A 192 -4.53 8.90 19.40
N ALA A 193 -4.71 9.81 18.44
CA ALA A 193 -4.83 11.24 18.65
C ALA A 193 -6.15 11.72 18.01
N LYS A 194 -7.22 11.76 18.80
CA LYS A 194 -8.57 12.07 18.32
C LYS A 194 -8.64 13.42 17.61
N GLU A 195 -7.90 14.39 18.09
CA GLU A 195 -7.88 15.77 17.60
C GLU A 195 -7.40 15.85 16.14
N GLU A 196 -6.54 14.92 15.70
CA GLU A 196 -6.04 14.84 14.33
C GLU A 196 -7.14 14.50 13.32
N PHE A 197 -8.26 13.91 13.77
CA PHE A 197 -9.36 13.44 12.93
C PHE A 197 -10.66 14.24 13.05
N ASN A 198 -10.65 15.32 13.80
CA ASN A 198 -11.85 16.18 14.00
C ASN A 198 -12.05 17.19 12.84
N ASN A 199 -11.17 17.21 11.87
CA ASN A 199 -11.18 18.24 10.82
C ASN A 199 -12.06 17.90 9.61
N TYR A 200 -12.46 16.64 9.43
CA TYR A 200 -13.29 16.14 8.30
C TYR A 200 -12.86 16.75 6.95
N TRP A 201 -11.55 16.80 6.72
CA TRP A 201 -10.94 17.52 5.62
C TRP A 201 -11.47 17.12 4.24
N TYR A 202 -11.83 15.84 4.09
CA TYR A 202 -12.40 15.30 2.84
C TYR A 202 -13.87 15.72 2.58
N GLU A 203 -14.51 16.43 3.51
CA GLU A 203 -15.81 17.07 3.32
C GLU A 203 -15.68 18.55 2.96
N LYS A 204 -14.48 19.14 3.01
CA LYS A 204 -14.21 20.56 2.76
C LYS A 204 -14.38 20.93 1.29
N PRO A 205 -15.23 21.92 0.95
CA PRO A 205 -15.38 22.39 -0.43
C PRO A 205 -14.07 22.83 -1.05
N GLU A 206 -13.22 23.56 -0.32
CA GLU A 206 -11.97 24.14 -0.80
C GLU A 206 -10.97 23.06 -1.28
N PHE A 207 -10.95 21.91 -0.62
CA PHE A 207 -10.18 20.76 -1.08
C PHE A 207 -10.69 20.24 -2.44
N TRP A 208 -12.02 20.09 -2.55
CA TRP A 208 -12.62 19.56 -3.78
C TRP A 208 -12.62 20.56 -4.93
N ASP A 209 -12.66 21.86 -4.67
CA ASP A 209 -12.55 22.88 -5.72
C ASP A 209 -11.22 22.75 -6.46
N ASP A 210 -10.09 22.61 -5.73
CA ASP A 210 -8.79 22.34 -6.32
C ASP A 210 -8.75 21.00 -7.07
N VAL A 211 -9.24 19.91 -6.45
CA VAL A 211 -9.26 18.58 -7.09
C VAL A 211 -10.11 18.59 -8.35
N PHE A 212 -11.29 19.21 -8.33
CA PHE A 212 -12.19 19.30 -9.49
C PHE A 212 -11.62 20.17 -10.61
N ALA A 213 -10.85 21.21 -10.28
CA ALA A 213 -10.12 22.01 -11.24
C ALA A 213 -9.03 21.19 -11.98
N GLN A 214 -8.48 20.18 -11.33
CA GLN A 214 -7.48 19.30 -11.92
C GLN A 214 -8.05 18.14 -12.77
N ILE A 215 -9.37 17.90 -12.78
CA ILE A 215 -9.98 16.77 -13.53
C ILE A 215 -9.47 16.68 -14.99
N PRO A 216 -9.33 17.76 -15.76
CA PRO A 216 -8.80 17.70 -17.13
C PRO A 216 -7.35 17.19 -17.23
N ASN A 217 -6.57 17.29 -16.15
CA ASN A 217 -5.17 16.90 -16.08
C ASN A 217 -4.97 15.51 -15.48
N ILE A 218 -5.97 15.02 -14.73
CA ILE A 218 -5.85 13.74 -14.00
C ILE A 218 -5.79 12.58 -15.00
N THR A 219 -4.82 11.71 -14.81
CA THR A 219 -4.69 10.45 -15.55
C THR A 219 -4.69 9.23 -14.63
N GLN A 220 -4.38 9.43 -13.33
CA GLN A 220 -4.41 8.37 -12.33
C GLN A 220 -5.04 8.83 -11.03
N LEU A 221 -5.83 7.94 -10.43
CA LEU A 221 -6.36 8.06 -9.07
C LEU A 221 -6.07 6.79 -8.30
N TYR A 222 -5.61 6.92 -7.07
CA TYR A 222 -5.44 5.82 -6.15
C TYR A 222 -6.22 6.07 -4.87
N PHE A 223 -7.06 5.13 -4.50
CA PHE A 223 -7.88 5.17 -3.30
C PHE A 223 -7.48 4.07 -2.32
N ALA A 224 -7.19 4.48 -1.10
CA ALA A 224 -6.89 3.64 0.04
C ALA A 224 -7.31 4.38 1.33
N GLY A 225 -6.83 3.93 2.49
CA GLY A 225 -7.15 4.56 3.78
C GLY A 225 -8.00 3.62 4.63
N GLY A 226 -9.06 4.07 5.28
CA GLY A 226 -10.03 3.20 5.93
C GLY A 226 -10.64 2.20 4.93
N GLU A 227 -11.88 2.43 4.53
CA GLU A 227 -12.46 1.70 3.39
C GLU A 227 -12.99 2.71 2.37
N PRO A 228 -12.33 2.87 1.21
CA PRO A 228 -12.68 3.91 0.26
C PRO A 228 -14.10 3.79 -0.30
N LEU A 229 -14.62 2.57 -0.44
CA LEU A 229 -15.96 2.35 -0.99
C LEU A 229 -17.10 2.73 -0.01
N MET A 230 -16.78 3.01 1.26
CA MET A 230 -17.74 3.53 2.24
C MET A 230 -17.89 5.07 2.20
N ILE A 231 -16.97 5.76 1.51
CA ILE A 231 -16.90 7.23 1.56
C ILE A 231 -17.77 7.82 0.47
N LYS A 232 -18.74 8.64 0.86
CA LYS A 232 -19.65 9.29 -0.12
C LYS A 232 -18.94 10.24 -1.07
N GLU A 233 -17.90 10.94 -0.60
CA GLU A 233 -17.09 11.86 -1.39
C GLU A 233 -16.30 11.12 -2.48
N HIS A 234 -15.84 9.88 -2.22
CA HIS A 234 -15.26 9.02 -3.25
C HIS A 234 -16.23 8.82 -4.41
N ARG A 235 -17.47 8.39 -4.13
CA ARG A 235 -18.49 8.17 -5.15
C ARG A 235 -18.83 9.46 -5.89
N ARG A 236 -19.06 10.55 -5.17
CA ARG A 236 -19.33 11.88 -5.75
C ARG A 236 -18.22 12.32 -6.70
N PHE A 237 -16.96 12.06 -6.36
CA PHE A 237 -15.83 12.40 -7.21
C PHE A 237 -15.82 11.60 -8.52
N LEU A 238 -16.07 10.30 -8.46
CA LEU A 238 -16.16 9.48 -9.67
C LEU A 238 -17.34 9.92 -10.57
N ASP A 239 -18.49 10.17 -9.99
CA ASP A 239 -19.67 10.66 -10.71
C ASP A 239 -19.41 12.00 -11.41
N GLU A 240 -18.69 12.92 -10.76
CA GLU A 240 -18.31 14.22 -11.33
C GLU A 240 -17.31 14.06 -12.49
N ILE A 241 -16.34 13.16 -12.39
CA ILE A 241 -15.42 12.84 -13.49
C ILE A 241 -16.19 12.29 -14.70
N ILE A 242 -17.15 11.38 -14.48
CA ILE A 242 -18.00 10.82 -15.53
C ILE A 242 -18.84 11.91 -16.15
N ARG A 243 -19.52 12.73 -15.34
CA ARG A 243 -20.36 13.84 -15.81
C ARG A 243 -19.60 14.84 -16.69
N ARG A 244 -18.32 15.07 -16.39
CA ARG A 244 -17.44 15.96 -17.18
C ARG A 244 -16.86 15.27 -18.41
N GLY A 245 -17.04 13.95 -18.59
CA GLY A 245 -16.57 13.21 -19.77
C GLY A 245 -15.10 12.78 -19.74
N TYR A 246 -14.41 12.83 -18.58
CA TYR A 246 -12.98 12.51 -18.47
C TYR A 246 -12.69 11.07 -18.04
N ALA A 247 -13.70 10.29 -17.66
CA ALA A 247 -13.50 8.94 -17.11
C ALA A 247 -12.65 8.02 -18.00
N LYS A 248 -12.84 8.07 -19.33
CA LYS A 248 -12.10 7.28 -20.32
C LYS A 248 -10.59 7.57 -20.36
N ASN A 249 -10.15 8.68 -19.78
CA ASN A 249 -8.74 9.08 -19.74
C ASN A 249 -8.06 8.71 -18.41
N ILE A 250 -8.83 8.28 -17.40
CA ILE A 250 -8.36 8.13 -16.02
C ILE A 250 -8.30 6.65 -15.64
N SER A 251 -7.16 6.22 -15.11
CA SER A 251 -6.95 4.92 -14.50
C SER A 251 -7.19 4.99 -13.00
N LEU A 252 -7.96 4.05 -12.47
CA LEU A 252 -8.25 3.92 -11.04
C LEU A 252 -7.42 2.81 -10.41
N ARG A 253 -6.96 3.02 -9.19
CA ARG A 253 -6.29 2.02 -8.35
C ARG A 253 -6.96 1.98 -6.98
N TYR A 254 -7.12 0.78 -6.44
CA TYR A 254 -7.74 0.56 -5.14
C TYR A 254 -6.93 -0.43 -4.30
N ASN A 255 -6.83 -0.12 -3.01
CA ASN A 255 -6.67 -1.12 -1.95
C ASN A 255 -7.92 -1.06 -1.08
N SER A 256 -8.66 -2.16 -1.04
CA SER A 256 -9.94 -2.25 -0.34
C SER A 256 -10.09 -3.63 0.30
N ASN A 257 -10.93 -3.71 1.33
CA ASN A 257 -11.20 -4.98 2.01
C ASN A 257 -12.15 -5.93 1.23
N GLY A 258 -12.71 -5.45 0.12
CA GLY A 258 -13.54 -6.25 -0.79
C GLY A 258 -15.00 -6.40 -0.43
N ILE A 259 -15.44 -5.95 0.75
CA ILE A 259 -16.82 -6.19 1.25
C ILE A 259 -17.86 -5.35 0.48
N PHE A 260 -17.51 -4.15 0.06
CA PHE A 260 -18.44 -3.21 -0.59
C PHE A 260 -18.42 -3.27 -2.12
N VAL A 261 -17.78 -4.27 -2.71
CA VAL A 261 -17.86 -4.49 -4.16
C VAL A 261 -19.24 -5.00 -4.53
N ASN A 262 -19.89 -4.33 -5.48
CA ASN A 262 -21.21 -4.67 -5.98
C ASN A 262 -21.34 -4.25 -7.45
N GLU A 263 -22.44 -4.62 -8.11
CA GLU A 263 -22.68 -4.30 -9.53
C GLU A 263 -22.72 -2.79 -9.78
N ASP A 264 -23.25 -1.97 -8.85
CA ASP A 264 -23.32 -0.53 -9.02
C ASP A 264 -21.93 0.10 -9.15
N ILE A 265 -20.99 -0.25 -8.25
CA ILE A 265 -19.64 0.28 -8.34
C ILE A 265 -18.87 -0.28 -9.55
N ILE A 266 -19.12 -1.52 -9.97
CA ILE A 266 -18.54 -2.10 -11.19
C ILE A 266 -19.04 -1.34 -12.43
N ASN A 267 -20.32 -0.97 -12.49
CA ASN A 267 -20.87 -0.16 -13.57
C ASN A 267 -20.24 1.24 -13.65
N VAL A 268 -19.93 1.85 -12.49
CA VAL A 268 -19.15 3.09 -12.43
C VAL A 268 -17.74 2.87 -12.98
N TRP A 269 -17.03 1.85 -12.49
CA TRP A 269 -15.66 1.54 -12.93
C TRP A 269 -15.55 1.20 -14.41
N SER A 270 -16.59 0.60 -14.99
CA SER A 270 -16.63 0.24 -16.42
C SER A 270 -16.53 1.43 -17.37
N GLN A 271 -16.74 2.66 -16.86
CA GLN A 271 -16.65 3.90 -17.64
C GLN A 271 -15.23 4.49 -17.66
N PHE A 272 -14.32 3.98 -16.82
CA PHE A 272 -12.95 4.46 -16.70
C PHE A 272 -12.00 3.75 -17.67
N LYS A 273 -10.83 4.38 -17.94
CA LYS A 273 -9.80 3.82 -18.84
C LYS A 273 -9.34 2.43 -18.40
N GLN A 274 -9.07 2.29 -17.11
CA GLN A 274 -8.61 1.06 -16.48
C GLN A 274 -8.92 1.10 -14.98
N VAL A 275 -9.20 -0.04 -14.39
CA VAL A 275 -9.28 -0.19 -12.92
C VAL A 275 -8.34 -1.30 -12.48
N ARG A 276 -7.52 -1.02 -11.45
CA ARG A 276 -6.67 -2.00 -10.77
C ARG A 276 -7.13 -2.10 -9.33
N TYR A 277 -7.78 -3.19 -9.00
CA TYR A 277 -8.35 -3.42 -7.69
C TYR A 277 -7.55 -4.48 -6.93
N ALA A 278 -7.01 -4.12 -5.77
CA ALA A 278 -6.31 -5.03 -4.89
C ALA A 278 -7.20 -5.37 -3.68
N PHE A 279 -7.64 -6.62 -3.61
CA PHE A 279 -8.29 -7.18 -2.43
C PHE A 279 -7.29 -7.27 -1.29
N SER A 280 -7.56 -6.59 -0.20
CA SER A 280 -6.76 -6.70 1.03
C SER A 280 -7.16 -7.97 1.78
N LEU A 281 -6.49 -9.08 1.48
CA LEU A 281 -6.72 -10.39 2.12
C LEU A 281 -5.41 -10.93 2.67
N ASP A 282 -5.44 -11.40 3.91
CA ASP A 282 -4.25 -11.89 4.59
C ASP A 282 -4.26 -13.41 4.78
N ASP A 283 -5.41 -14.03 4.62
CA ASP A 283 -5.62 -15.48 4.63
C ASP A 283 -7.04 -15.80 4.12
N ILE A 284 -7.54 -17.00 4.39
CA ILE A 284 -8.87 -17.51 4.06
C ILE A 284 -9.70 -17.78 5.31
N SER A 285 -11.03 -17.80 5.15
CA SER A 285 -12.01 -18.23 6.16
C SER A 285 -11.78 -17.58 7.54
N ASP A 286 -11.78 -18.37 8.60
CA ASP A 286 -11.64 -17.91 9.99
C ASP A 286 -10.32 -17.20 10.26
N ARG A 287 -9.24 -17.55 9.54
CA ARG A 287 -7.95 -16.85 9.64
C ARG A 287 -8.05 -15.43 9.15
N ASN A 288 -8.67 -15.23 7.98
CA ASN A 288 -8.91 -13.88 7.48
C ASN A 288 -9.90 -13.12 8.36
N HIS A 289 -10.95 -13.78 8.88
CA HIS A 289 -11.87 -13.20 9.87
C HIS A 289 -11.13 -12.69 11.11
N TYR A 290 -10.20 -13.49 11.66
CA TYR A 290 -9.41 -13.09 12.83
C TYR A 290 -8.50 -11.88 12.51
N ILE A 291 -7.70 -11.99 11.44
CA ILE A 291 -6.73 -10.95 11.06
C ILE A 291 -7.43 -9.65 10.67
N ARG A 292 -8.52 -9.76 9.89
CA ARG A 292 -9.31 -8.61 9.38
C ARG A 292 -10.69 -8.51 10.03
N TYR A 293 -10.71 -8.63 11.34
CA TYR A 293 -11.95 -8.67 12.13
C TYR A 293 -12.84 -7.44 11.90
N PRO A 294 -14.16 -7.60 11.78
CA PRO A 294 -14.96 -8.80 11.70
C PRO A 294 -15.40 -9.16 10.26
N ALA A 295 -14.46 -9.26 9.32
CA ALA A 295 -14.75 -9.58 7.92
C ALA A 295 -15.40 -10.98 7.83
N LYS A 296 -16.52 -11.09 7.09
CA LYS A 296 -17.17 -12.37 6.81
C LYS A 296 -16.63 -12.94 5.51
N TRP A 297 -16.21 -14.19 5.55
CA TRP A 297 -15.58 -14.84 4.40
C TRP A 297 -16.52 -14.93 3.20
N GLU A 298 -17.78 -15.22 3.43
CA GLU A 298 -18.80 -15.37 2.39
C GLU A 298 -19.01 -14.07 1.59
N GLU A 299 -18.94 -12.91 2.26
CA GLU A 299 -19.04 -11.60 1.62
C GLU A 299 -17.81 -11.34 0.71
N ILE A 300 -16.62 -11.72 1.17
CA ILE A 300 -15.38 -11.58 0.41
C ILE A 300 -15.37 -12.54 -0.79
N GLU A 301 -15.74 -13.80 -0.59
CA GLU A 301 -15.78 -14.79 -1.66
C GLU A 301 -16.79 -14.42 -2.75
N HIS A 302 -17.95 -13.90 -2.36
CA HIS A 302 -18.91 -13.34 -3.32
C HIS A 302 -18.29 -12.22 -4.15
N SER A 303 -17.61 -11.28 -3.52
CA SER A 303 -16.95 -10.16 -4.21
C SER A 303 -15.80 -10.61 -5.13
N LEU A 304 -15.02 -11.63 -4.72
CA LEU A 304 -13.99 -12.23 -5.56
C LEU A 304 -14.59 -12.80 -6.85
N ARG A 305 -15.68 -13.56 -6.74
CA ARG A 305 -16.37 -14.15 -7.91
C ARG A 305 -17.01 -13.08 -8.78
N LEU A 306 -17.57 -12.03 -8.20
CA LEU A 306 -18.13 -10.92 -8.94
C LEU A 306 -17.05 -10.20 -9.75
N MET A 307 -15.91 -9.89 -9.12
CA MET A 307 -14.77 -9.22 -9.77
C MET A 307 -14.10 -10.09 -10.84
N ASP A 308 -14.10 -11.41 -10.69
CA ASP A 308 -13.53 -12.32 -11.68
C ASP A 308 -14.29 -12.31 -13.02
N ASN A 309 -15.53 -11.84 -13.03
CA ASN A 309 -16.41 -11.75 -14.21
C ASN A 309 -16.56 -10.33 -14.79
N THR A 310 -15.78 -9.36 -14.30
CA THR A 310 -15.82 -7.97 -14.80
C THR A 310 -15.21 -7.82 -16.19
N PRO A 311 -15.42 -6.67 -16.91
CA PRO A 311 -14.75 -6.37 -18.18
C PRO A 311 -13.22 -6.41 -18.09
N ASP A 312 -12.55 -6.62 -19.23
CA ASP A 312 -11.09 -6.87 -19.28
C ASP A 312 -10.21 -5.73 -18.78
N HIS A 313 -10.67 -4.48 -18.87
CA HIS A 313 -9.96 -3.31 -18.37
C HIS A 313 -10.08 -3.14 -16.84
N ILE A 314 -10.88 -3.98 -16.15
CA ILE A 314 -10.94 -4.08 -14.69
C ILE A 314 -10.08 -5.26 -14.26
N HIS A 315 -8.91 -4.98 -13.70
CA HIS A 315 -7.96 -5.97 -13.20
C HIS A 315 -8.10 -6.11 -11.70
N CYS A 316 -7.99 -7.33 -11.21
CA CYS A 316 -8.03 -7.58 -9.77
C CYS A 316 -6.88 -8.50 -9.33
N ALA A 317 -6.38 -8.26 -8.12
CA ALA A 317 -5.34 -9.05 -7.48
C ALA A 317 -5.61 -9.16 -5.98
N ILE A 318 -4.98 -10.12 -5.33
CA ILE A 318 -4.95 -10.22 -3.87
C ILE A 318 -3.69 -9.55 -3.36
N ALA A 319 -3.83 -8.65 -2.40
CA ALA A 319 -2.74 -8.01 -1.66
C ALA A 319 -2.76 -8.51 -0.20
N CYS A 320 -1.66 -9.13 0.22
CA CYS A 320 -1.52 -9.73 1.54
C CYS A 320 -0.42 -9.01 2.34
N ALA A 321 -0.75 -8.57 3.55
CA ALA A 321 0.22 -8.06 4.52
C ALA A 321 0.85 -9.25 5.26
N VAL A 322 2.07 -9.62 4.88
CA VAL A 322 2.81 -10.73 5.48
C VAL A 322 3.26 -10.36 6.88
N GLN A 323 2.79 -11.12 7.85
CA GLN A 323 3.00 -10.89 9.27
C GLN A 323 3.13 -12.22 10.04
N VAL A 324 3.40 -12.16 11.34
CA VAL A 324 3.55 -13.35 12.19
C VAL A 324 2.35 -14.31 12.12
N LEU A 325 1.11 -13.78 12.06
CA LEU A 325 -0.10 -14.61 12.07
C LEU A 325 -0.35 -15.41 10.79
N ASN A 326 0.20 -14.99 9.65
CA ASN A 326 -0.12 -15.64 8.37
C ASN A 326 1.07 -16.23 7.62
N ILE A 327 2.30 -15.89 7.98
CA ILE A 327 3.47 -16.30 7.19
C ILE A 327 3.63 -17.81 7.07
N LYS A 328 3.28 -18.59 8.11
CA LYS A 328 3.29 -20.05 8.06
C LYS A 328 2.14 -20.65 7.24
N HIS A 329 1.10 -19.87 6.95
CA HIS A 329 -0.06 -20.31 6.16
C HIS A 329 -0.17 -19.67 4.77
N ILE A 330 0.81 -18.86 4.38
CA ILE A 330 0.79 -18.14 3.10
C ILE A 330 0.81 -19.07 1.89
N ILE A 331 1.44 -20.25 2.01
CA ILE A 331 1.50 -21.28 0.96
C ILE A 331 0.15 -21.99 0.81
N PRO A 332 -0.49 -22.51 1.86
CA PRO A 332 -1.87 -22.97 1.79
C PRO A 332 -2.83 -21.93 1.18
N PHE A 333 -2.70 -20.66 1.56
CA PHE A 333 -3.48 -19.57 0.98
C PHE A 333 -3.22 -19.42 -0.52
N ALA A 334 -1.97 -19.44 -0.96
CA ALA A 334 -1.61 -19.39 -2.38
C ALA A 334 -2.16 -20.59 -3.16
N LYS A 335 -2.05 -21.80 -2.62
CA LYS A 335 -2.59 -23.03 -3.22
C LYS A 335 -4.12 -22.97 -3.31
N TRP A 336 -4.80 -22.50 -2.24
CA TRP A 336 -6.24 -22.26 -2.28
C TRP A 336 -6.62 -21.32 -3.43
N LYS A 337 -5.98 -20.15 -3.56
CA LYS A 337 -6.27 -19.23 -4.65
C LYS A 337 -6.14 -19.89 -6.02
N LEU A 338 -5.07 -20.66 -6.24
CA LEU A 338 -4.82 -21.35 -7.52
C LEU A 338 -5.88 -22.41 -7.83
N SER A 339 -6.45 -23.06 -6.79
CA SER A 339 -7.48 -24.10 -6.95
C SER A 339 -8.87 -23.54 -7.27
N GLN A 340 -9.12 -22.22 -7.12
CA GLN A 340 -10.46 -21.64 -7.26
C GLN A 340 -10.95 -21.53 -8.71
N GLY A 341 -10.09 -21.71 -9.71
CA GLY A 341 -10.46 -21.60 -11.13
C GLY A 341 -10.80 -20.18 -11.58
N TYR A 342 -10.33 -19.16 -10.86
CA TYR A 342 -10.50 -17.76 -11.26
C TYR A 342 -9.85 -17.47 -12.60
N LYS A 343 -10.51 -16.68 -13.44
CA LYS A 343 -10.03 -16.30 -14.78
C LYS A 343 -9.07 -15.12 -14.72
N LYS A 344 -9.37 -14.12 -13.87
CA LYS A 344 -8.60 -12.87 -13.73
C LYS A 344 -7.70 -12.89 -12.52
N ILE A 345 -8.24 -13.28 -11.35
CA ILE A 345 -7.52 -13.25 -10.08
C ILE A 345 -6.36 -14.25 -10.07
N ASN A 346 -6.47 -15.34 -10.84
CA ASN A 346 -5.38 -16.32 -10.96
C ASN A 346 -4.32 -15.95 -12.00
N LYS A 347 -4.51 -14.87 -12.77
CA LYS A 347 -3.45 -14.42 -13.65
C LYS A 347 -2.23 -14.09 -12.79
N PHE A 348 -1.13 -14.77 -13.07
CA PHE A 348 0.17 -14.31 -12.64
C PHE A 348 0.36 -12.94 -13.31
N ALA A 349 0.61 -11.90 -12.54
CA ALA A 349 0.89 -10.61 -13.13
C ALA A 349 2.15 -10.77 -13.98
N LEU A 350 1.96 -10.73 -15.28
CA LEU A 350 3.00 -10.98 -16.28
C LEU A 350 3.81 -9.73 -16.59
N ASP A 351 3.35 -8.57 -16.09
CA ASP A 351 4.06 -7.33 -16.26
C ASP A 351 5.23 -7.28 -15.28
N GLU A 352 6.42 -7.21 -15.82
CA GLU A 352 7.70 -7.16 -15.09
C GLU A 352 7.76 -6.03 -14.05
N TYR A 353 6.88 -5.06 -14.15
CA TYR A 353 6.76 -3.88 -13.29
C TYR A 353 5.49 -3.87 -12.44
N GLN A 354 4.60 -4.84 -12.59
CA GLN A 354 3.49 -4.95 -11.66
C GLN A 354 4.02 -5.37 -10.30
N THR A 355 3.91 -4.49 -9.34
CA THR A 355 4.25 -4.74 -7.93
C THR A 355 3.44 -5.88 -7.33
N GLY A 356 2.41 -6.35 -8.02
CA GLY A 356 1.57 -7.50 -7.72
C GLY A 356 2.01 -8.78 -8.40
N GLY A 357 3.21 -8.82 -8.98
CA GLY A 357 3.72 -10.00 -9.69
C GLY A 357 3.64 -11.26 -8.84
N GLY A 358 3.10 -12.31 -9.41
CA GLY A 358 2.97 -13.59 -8.78
C GLY A 358 1.55 -13.94 -8.33
N ILE A 359 1.44 -15.00 -7.56
CA ILE A 359 0.17 -15.59 -7.14
C ILE A 359 -0.60 -14.64 -6.22
N ILE A 360 0.10 -14.03 -5.28
CA ILE A 360 -0.41 -13.06 -4.31
C ILE A 360 0.58 -11.91 -4.24
N ASN A 361 0.07 -10.68 -4.21
CA ASN A 361 0.89 -9.50 -4.01
C ASN A 361 1.26 -9.39 -2.53
N LEU A 362 2.50 -9.77 -2.21
CA LEU A 362 2.99 -9.87 -0.84
C LEU A 362 3.62 -8.54 -0.40
N HIS A 363 3.09 -7.97 0.66
CA HIS A 363 3.59 -6.76 1.31
C HIS A 363 4.15 -7.10 2.69
N LEU A 364 5.36 -6.62 2.98
CA LEU A 364 5.98 -6.85 4.29
C LEU A 364 5.38 -5.91 5.34
N LEU A 365 4.96 -6.46 6.47
CA LEU A 365 4.52 -5.68 7.61
C LEU A 365 5.74 -5.25 8.44
N TYR A 366 6.01 -3.95 8.44
CA TYR A 366 7.07 -3.33 9.25
C TYR A 366 6.53 -2.85 10.60
N ILE A 367 5.28 -2.36 10.61
CA ILE A 367 4.61 -1.78 11.80
C ILE A 367 3.17 -2.29 11.80
N PRO A 368 2.67 -2.69 12.97
CA PRO A 368 3.35 -2.77 14.27
C PRO A 368 4.51 -3.76 14.28
N THR A 369 5.64 -3.43 14.91
CA THR A 369 6.86 -4.26 14.90
C THR A 369 6.65 -5.59 15.59
N PHE A 370 5.84 -5.64 16.62
CA PHE A 370 5.47 -6.85 17.36
C PHE A 370 4.54 -7.79 16.57
N LEU A 371 4.04 -7.38 15.40
CA LEU A 371 3.32 -8.24 14.45
C LEU A 371 4.19 -8.62 13.24
N SER A 372 5.39 -8.07 13.12
CA SER A 372 6.30 -8.41 12.02
C SER A 372 6.73 -9.87 12.11
N ALA A 373 6.85 -10.55 10.97
CA ALA A 373 7.37 -11.92 10.91
C ALA A 373 8.84 -12.04 11.39
N ARG A 374 9.54 -10.93 11.61
CA ARG A 374 10.90 -10.89 12.19
C ARG A 374 10.95 -11.34 13.66
N ILE A 375 9.81 -11.31 14.37
CA ILE A 375 9.74 -11.75 15.76
C ILE A 375 9.82 -13.27 15.94
N LEU A 376 9.60 -14.04 14.87
CA LEU A 376 9.59 -15.50 14.93
C LEU A 376 10.93 -16.05 15.40
N PRO A 377 10.94 -17.10 16.24
CA PRO A 377 12.13 -17.88 16.58
C PRO A 377 12.83 -18.44 15.35
N LYS A 378 14.09 -18.81 15.54
CA LYS A 378 14.94 -19.33 14.45
C LYS A 378 14.35 -20.59 13.83
N GLU A 379 13.84 -21.48 14.64
CA GLU A 379 13.24 -22.75 14.23
C GLU A 379 12.04 -22.53 13.30
N ASP A 380 11.18 -21.57 13.64
CA ASP A 380 10.04 -21.18 12.79
C ASP A 380 10.49 -20.58 11.44
N LYS A 381 11.57 -19.76 11.47
CA LYS A 381 12.14 -19.17 10.25
C LYS A 381 12.74 -20.24 9.33
N GLU A 382 13.39 -21.25 9.88
CA GLU A 382 13.94 -22.39 9.14
C GLU A 382 12.82 -23.25 8.51
N GLU A 383 11.74 -23.51 9.26
CA GLU A 383 10.55 -24.19 8.75
C GLU A 383 9.92 -23.43 7.56
N ILE A 384 9.73 -22.12 7.70
CA ILE A 384 9.19 -21.27 6.62
C ILE A 384 10.09 -21.31 5.39
N GLN A 385 11.40 -21.26 5.56
CA GLN A 385 12.35 -21.37 4.45
C GLN A 385 12.19 -22.69 3.70
N GLN A 386 12.08 -23.81 4.43
CA GLN A 386 11.88 -25.12 3.84
C GLN A 386 10.53 -25.19 3.08
N GLN A 387 9.45 -24.70 3.68
CA GLN A 387 8.14 -24.64 3.03
C GLN A 387 8.18 -23.84 1.72
N PHE A 388 8.92 -22.76 1.65
CA PHE A 388 9.05 -21.94 0.44
C PHE A 388 9.82 -22.68 -0.66
N VAL A 389 10.86 -23.44 -0.30
CA VAL A 389 11.61 -24.27 -1.26
C VAL A 389 10.70 -25.36 -1.86
N GLU A 390 9.94 -26.04 -0.99
CA GLU A 390 8.99 -27.07 -1.41
C GLU A 390 7.86 -26.50 -2.28
N PHE A 391 7.37 -25.29 -1.94
CA PHE A 391 6.36 -24.63 -2.73
C PHE A 391 6.85 -24.21 -4.11
N LYS A 392 8.10 -23.75 -4.23
CA LYS A 392 8.72 -23.44 -5.52
C LYS A 392 8.77 -24.67 -6.41
N GLN A 393 9.16 -25.82 -5.87
CA GLN A 393 9.16 -27.08 -6.60
C GLN A 393 7.74 -27.50 -6.98
N TRP A 394 6.79 -27.40 -6.04
CA TRP A 394 5.39 -27.71 -6.30
C TRP A 394 4.78 -26.84 -7.43
N LEU A 395 5.10 -25.54 -7.47
CA LEU A 395 4.69 -24.66 -8.56
C LEU A 395 5.29 -25.11 -9.88
N TRP A 396 6.57 -25.47 -9.89
CA TRP A 396 7.24 -26.00 -11.07
C TRP A 396 6.54 -27.25 -11.61
N ASP A 397 6.26 -28.20 -10.75
CA ASP A 397 5.69 -29.50 -11.13
C ASP A 397 4.23 -29.36 -11.63
N ASN A 398 3.47 -28.39 -11.12
CA ASN A 398 2.02 -28.30 -11.40
C ASN A 398 1.63 -27.19 -12.40
N TYR A 399 2.41 -26.12 -12.54
CA TYR A 399 2.01 -24.93 -13.30
C TYR A 399 3.03 -24.45 -14.31
N THR A 400 4.29 -24.90 -14.27
CA THR A 400 5.39 -24.25 -14.95
C THR A 400 6.28 -25.23 -15.73
N GLN A 401 5.72 -26.27 -16.28
CA GLN A 401 6.48 -27.20 -17.16
C GLN A 401 7.07 -26.48 -18.39
N ASP A 402 6.74 -25.19 -18.55
CA ASP A 402 7.35 -24.32 -19.53
C ASP A 402 8.51 -23.55 -18.86
N ASP A 403 9.75 -23.83 -19.26
CA ASP A 403 10.97 -23.13 -18.85
C ASP A 403 10.86 -21.60 -19.00
N ASN A 404 10.01 -21.11 -19.89
CA ASN A 404 9.80 -19.69 -20.13
C ASN A 404 9.05 -19.02 -18.99
N PHE A 405 8.19 -19.74 -18.23
CA PHE A 405 7.43 -19.14 -17.13
C PHE A 405 8.34 -18.43 -16.12
N TRP A 406 9.42 -19.08 -15.65
CA TRP A 406 10.35 -18.47 -14.69
C TRP A 406 11.30 -17.47 -15.34
N LYS A 407 11.63 -17.63 -16.62
CA LYS A 407 12.44 -16.66 -17.39
C LYS A 407 11.62 -15.39 -17.61
N ASP A 408 10.34 -15.54 -17.94
CA ASP A 408 9.44 -14.41 -18.23
C ASP A 408 8.83 -13.79 -16.96
N ASN A 409 8.83 -14.52 -15.83
CA ASN A 409 8.32 -14.07 -14.52
C ASN A 409 9.33 -14.17 -13.37
N PRO A 410 10.58 -13.73 -13.52
CA PRO A 410 11.57 -13.83 -12.46
C PRO A 410 11.17 -13.01 -11.22
N TYR A 411 10.28 -12.02 -11.38
CA TYR A 411 9.80 -11.15 -10.31
C TYR A 411 8.78 -11.79 -9.41
N GLY A 412 7.93 -12.66 -9.92
CA GLY A 412 6.92 -13.34 -9.11
C GLY A 412 7.56 -14.08 -7.95
N TRP A 413 8.67 -14.80 -8.22
CA TRP A 413 9.40 -15.52 -7.17
C TRP A 413 10.32 -14.62 -6.33
N GLN A 414 10.91 -13.58 -6.91
CA GLN A 414 11.74 -12.63 -6.16
C GLN A 414 11.04 -12.01 -4.96
N ARG A 415 9.72 -11.78 -5.03
CA ARG A 415 8.92 -11.31 -3.88
C ARG A 415 8.91 -12.33 -2.75
N TRP A 416 8.77 -13.61 -3.05
CA TRP A 416 8.82 -14.68 -2.06
C TRP A 416 10.20 -14.77 -1.41
N GLU A 417 11.26 -14.69 -2.21
CA GLU A 417 12.63 -14.62 -1.68
C GLU A 417 12.88 -13.35 -0.86
N ALA A 418 12.27 -12.23 -1.24
CA ALA A 418 12.41 -10.99 -0.47
C ALA A 418 11.78 -11.10 0.92
N ILE A 419 10.69 -11.88 1.07
CA ILE A 419 10.12 -12.20 2.39
C ILE A 419 11.13 -12.95 3.25
N LEU A 420 11.75 -14.00 2.71
CA LEU A 420 12.76 -14.78 3.46
C LEU A 420 13.95 -13.91 3.87
N ARG A 421 14.44 -13.07 2.95
CA ARG A 421 15.52 -12.11 3.28
C ARG A 421 15.09 -11.14 4.38
N PHE A 422 13.87 -10.61 4.31
CA PHE A 422 13.35 -9.69 5.31
C PHE A 422 13.23 -10.34 6.69
N VAL A 423 12.65 -11.54 6.76
CA VAL A 423 12.44 -12.26 8.01
C VAL A 423 13.77 -12.61 8.70
N ASN A 424 14.81 -12.91 7.90
CA ASN A 424 16.13 -13.29 8.39
C ASN A 424 17.11 -12.11 8.54
N ALA A 425 16.76 -10.90 8.08
CA ALA A 425 17.67 -9.75 8.12
C ALA A 425 17.96 -9.25 9.55
N GLU A 426 16.95 -9.38 10.43
CA GLU A 426 17.03 -8.90 11.82
C GLU A 426 16.30 -9.87 12.74
N ASP A 427 16.77 -9.97 13.98
CA ASP A 427 16.11 -10.73 15.04
C ASP A 427 15.33 -9.78 15.97
N HIS A 428 14.01 -9.88 15.88
CA HIS A 428 13.08 -9.13 16.73
C HIS A 428 12.37 -10.04 17.76
N SER A 429 12.90 -11.23 18.06
CA SER A 429 12.29 -12.20 18.97
C SER A 429 12.06 -11.64 20.39
N HIS A 430 12.82 -10.62 20.77
CA HIS A 430 12.60 -9.88 22.02
C HIS A 430 11.20 -9.22 22.13
N LEU A 431 10.48 -9.07 21.01
CA LEU A 431 9.10 -8.56 20.96
C LEU A 431 8.01 -9.65 21.06
N LEU A 432 8.40 -10.93 21.25
CA LEU A 432 7.42 -12.00 21.46
C LEU A 432 6.52 -11.78 22.69
N PRO A 433 7.01 -11.26 23.84
CA PRO A 433 6.13 -10.90 24.95
C PRO A 433 5.09 -9.84 24.58
N ASP A 434 5.47 -8.83 23.78
CA ASP A 434 4.57 -7.78 23.30
C ASP A 434 3.50 -8.33 22.37
N PHE A 435 3.90 -9.23 21.45
CA PHE A 435 2.97 -9.96 20.59
C PHE A 435 1.96 -10.78 21.38
N LYS A 436 2.44 -11.58 22.32
CA LYS A 436 1.59 -12.43 23.17
C LYS A 436 0.60 -11.60 23.99
N GLU A 437 1.06 -10.54 24.65
CA GLU A 437 0.18 -9.63 25.41
C GLU A 437 -0.88 -9.02 24.50
N TYR A 438 -0.50 -8.51 23.33
CA TYR A 438 -1.39 -7.88 22.38
C TYR A 438 -2.48 -8.84 21.88
N ILE A 439 -2.12 -10.05 21.46
CA ILE A 439 -3.06 -11.05 20.96
C ILE A 439 -3.99 -11.52 22.10
N THR A 440 -3.47 -11.77 23.31
CA THR A 440 -4.27 -12.15 24.47
C THR A 440 -5.32 -11.09 24.80
N ASN A 441 -4.93 -9.80 24.77
CA ASN A 441 -5.85 -8.69 25.03
C ASN A 441 -6.88 -8.54 23.89
N LEU A 442 -6.50 -8.75 22.62
CA LEU A 442 -7.45 -8.76 21.52
C LEU A 442 -8.46 -9.89 21.63
N ASP A 443 -8.03 -11.11 21.95
CA ASP A 443 -8.91 -12.27 22.16
C ASP A 443 -9.94 -11.98 23.25
N LEU A 444 -9.48 -11.42 24.38
CA LEU A 444 -10.36 -11.05 25.48
C LEU A 444 -11.43 -10.03 25.06
N ILE A 445 -11.06 -8.94 24.41
CA ILE A 445 -12.00 -7.86 24.07
C ILE A 445 -12.92 -8.21 22.88
N ARG A 446 -12.45 -9.08 21.97
CA ARG A 446 -13.20 -9.51 20.77
C ARG A 446 -13.92 -10.85 20.94
N LYS A 447 -13.65 -11.56 22.04
CA LYS A 447 -14.14 -12.93 22.32
C LYS A 447 -13.72 -13.91 21.22
N LEU A 448 -12.44 -13.87 20.87
CA LEU A 448 -11.80 -14.75 19.90
C LEU A 448 -10.82 -15.68 20.62
N ASP A 449 -10.27 -16.64 19.87
CA ASP A 449 -9.24 -17.56 20.35
C ASP A 449 -8.18 -17.78 19.25
N ALA A 450 -7.08 -17.06 19.35
CA ALA A 450 -5.97 -17.15 18.40
C ALA A 450 -5.38 -18.55 18.30
N ARG A 451 -5.33 -19.29 19.41
CA ARG A 451 -4.74 -20.65 19.43
C ARG A 451 -5.56 -21.65 18.62
N SER A 452 -6.87 -21.50 18.62
CA SER A 452 -7.75 -22.37 17.80
C SER A 452 -7.65 -22.01 16.32
N VAL A 453 -7.46 -20.73 15.98
CA VAL A 453 -7.38 -20.25 14.60
C VAL A 453 -5.98 -20.48 13.99
N PHE A 454 -4.93 -20.35 14.80
CA PHE A 454 -3.52 -20.49 14.38
C PHE A 454 -2.79 -21.55 15.22
N PRO A 455 -3.17 -22.84 15.10
CA PRO A 455 -2.59 -23.90 15.93
C PRO A 455 -1.06 -24.04 15.76
N GLU A 456 -0.52 -23.70 14.60
CA GLU A 456 0.92 -23.69 14.31
C GLU A 456 1.70 -22.62 15.09
N LEU A 457 1.01 -21.63 15.67
CA LEU A 457 1.59 -20.57 16.50
C LEU A 457 1.32 -20.76 18.00
N SER A 458 0.68 -21.88 18.41
CA SER A 458 0.27 -22.09 19.81
C SER A 458 1.43 -22.00 20.81
N HIS A 459 2.66 -22.30 20.38
CA HIS A 459 3.87 -22.19 21.19
C HIS A 459 4.33 -20.74 21.43
N LEU A 460 3.81 -19.78 20.66
CA LEU A 460 4.10 -18.34 20.78
C LEU A 460 3.00 -17.58 21.51
N LEU A 461 1.76 -18.13 21.54
CA LEU A 461 0.56 -17.51 22.08
C LEU A 461 0.30 -17.79 23.57
#